data_45d257fb032bdb9482d02fdd0b059739
#
_entry.id   45d257fb032bdb9482d02fdd0b059739
#
_cell.length_a   1.000
_cell.length_b   1.000
_cell.length_c   1.000
_cell.angle_alpha   90.00
_cell.angle_beta   90.00
_cell.angle_gamma   90.00
#
_symmetry.space_group_name_H-M   'P 1'
#
loop_
_entity.id
_entity.type
_entity.pdbx_description
1 polymer ?
#
loop_
_entity_poly.entity_id
_entity_poly.type
_entity_poly.pdbx_seq_one_letter_code
_entity_poly.pdbx_strand_id
1 'polypeptide(L)'
;MEYFIDTHDKTKGSFPKEELTEQQFFDQFDALEKAGEQFHVVGHAAHVNLRDGKAFCFMSGPDAEAIRKMHAAINLPFDSITEVKRVSGADMRIPQPVR
;
A
#
# COMPACT_ATOMS: atom_id res chain seq x y z
N MET A 1 7.95 -14.01 -2.70
CA MET A 1 7.13 -12.85 -2.38
C MET A 1 7.77 -11.59 -2.91
N GLU A 2 7.01 -10.80 -3.62
CA GLU A 2 7.46 -9.52 -4.13
C GLU A 2 6.96 -8.39 -3.24
N TYR A 3 7.67 -7.27 -3.23
CA TYR A 3 7.27 -6.08 -2.50
C TYR A 3 6.68 -5.05 -3.45
N PHE A 4 5.71 -4.29 -2.95
CA PHE A 4 4.99 -3.30 -3.74
C PHE A 4 4.72 -2.04 -2.92
N ILE A 5 4.74 -0.91 -3.61
CA ILE A 5 4.21 0.35 -3.08
C ILE A 5 2.96 0.67 -3.87
N ASP A 6 1.83 0.87 -3.19
CA ASP A 6 0.67 1.43 -3.84
C ASP A 6 0.46 2.87 -3.38
N THR A 7 -0.14 3.67 -4.23
CA THR A 7 -0.35 5.08 -3.94
C THR A 7 -1.82 5.46 -4.06
N HIS A 8 -2.21 6.38 -3.20
CA HIS A 8 -3.55 6.97 -3.18
C HIS A 8 -3.40 8.48 -3.12
N ASP A 9 -4.22 9.20 -3.90
CA ASP A 9 -4.13 10.65 -4.00
C ASP A 9 -5.51 11.22 -4.26
N LYS A 10 -6.00 12.11 -3.38
CA LYS A 10 -7.32 12.69 -3.53
C LYS A 10 -7.48 13.51 -4.80
N THR A 11 -6.39 14.10 -5.30
CA THR A 11 -6.43 14.88 -6.54
C THR A 11 -6.60 14.00 -7.77
N LYS A 12 -6.34 12.70 -7.62
CA LYS A 12 -6.48 11.71 -8.69
C LYS A 12 -7.68 10.79 -8.48
N GLY A 13 -8.47 11.04 -7.46
CA GLY A 13 -9.68 10.28 -7.18
C GLY A 13 -9.46 8.95 -6.45
N SER A 14 -8.26 8.69 -5.96
CA SER A 14 -7.92 7.44 -5.28
C SER A 14 -7.77 7.55 -3.76
N PHE A 15 -8.17 8.67 -3.20
CA PHE A 15 -8.23 8.94 -1.77
C PHE A 15 -9.48 9.76 -1.51
N PRO A 16 -10.17 9.58 -0.37
CA PRO A 16 -11.37 10.35 -0.05
C PRO A 16 -11.13 11.86 -0.11
N LYS A 17 -12.08 12.58 -0.67
CA LYS A 17 -11.99 14.04 -0.79
C LYS A 17 -12.08 14.74 0.55
N GLU A 18 -12.83 14.16 1.48
CA GLU A 18 -12.98 14.70 2.82
C GLU A 18 -11.80 14.24 3.68
N GLU A 19 -11.36 15.12 4.57
CA GLU A 19 -10.26 14.79 5.47
C GLU A 19 -10.68 13.67 6.43
N LEU A 20 -9.89 12.60 6.47
CA LEU A 20 -10.12 11.48 7.36
C LEU A 20 -9.47 11.74 8.71
N THR A 21 -10.08 11.19 9.77
CA THR A 21 -9.41 11.10 11.06
C THR A 21 -8.40 9.95 11.02
N GLU A 22 -7.46 9.95 11.95
CA GLU A 22 -6.51 8.84 12.08
C GLU A 22 -7.25 7.52 12.30
N GLN A 23 -8.30 7.52 13.12
CA GLN A 23 -9.07 6.31 13.40
C GLN A 23 -9.75 5.77 12.14
N GLN A 24 -10.32 6.65 11.32
CA GLN A 24 -10.94 6.25 10.07
C GLN A 24 -9.92 5.62 9.13
N PHE A 25 -8.72 6.18 9.08
CA PHE A 25 -7.66 5.63 8.26
C PHE A 25 -7.20 4.25 8.78
N PHE A 26 -7.02 4.11 10.10
CA PHE A 26 -6.66 2.83 10.70
C PHE A 26 -7.70 1.77 10.42
N ASP A 27 -8.99 2.11 10.53
CA ASP A 27 -10.08 1.16 10.27
C ASP A 27 -10.03 0.68 8.82
N GLN A 28 -9.74 1.58 7.90
CA GLN A 28 -9.62 1.25 6.48
C GLN A 28 -8.39 0.37 6.20
N PHE A 29 -7.27 0.68 6.85
CA PHE A 29 -6.06 -0.13 6.72
C PHE A 29 -6.26 -1.53 7.27
N ASP A 30 -6.96 -1.67 8.41
CA ASP A 30 -7.32 -2.97 8.97
C ASP A 30 -8.19 -3.78 8.02
N ALA A 31 -9.16 -3.13 7.38
CA ALA A 31 -10.02 -3.80 6.39
C ALA A 31 -9.18 -4.29 5.21
N LEU A 32 -8.20 -3.51 4.79
CA LEU A 32 -7.29 -3.86 3.71
C LEU A 32 -6.44 -5.08 4.08
N GLU A 33 -5.89 -5.11 5.31
CA GLU A 33 -5.11 -6.25 5.78
C GLU A 33 -5.93 -7.52 5.83
N LYS A 34 -7.17 -7.44 6.30
CA LYS A 34 -8.07 -8.60 6.36
C LYS A 34 -8.38 -9.13 4.96
N ALA A 35 -8.65 -8.23 4.03
CA ALA A 35 -8.87 -8.61 2.64
C ALA A 35 -7.62 -9.25 2.04
N GLY A 36 -6.45 -8.79 2.45
CA GLY A 36 -5.17 -9.30 1.97
C GLY A 36 -4.91 -10.76 2.32
N GLU A 37 -5.40 -11.23 3.48
CA GLU A 37 -5.21 -12.62 3.90
C GLU A 37 -5.70 -13.59 2.82
N GLN A 38 -6.80 -13.28 2.17
CA GLN A 38 -7.41 -14.09 1.13
C GLN A 38 -6.51 -14.22 -0.11
N PHE A 39 -5.67 -13.24 -0.36
CA PHE A 39 -4.81 -13.18 -1.54
C PHE A 39 -3.32 -13.33 -1.21
N HIS A 40 -3.00 -13.70 0.02
CA HIS A 40 -1.63 -13.84 0.50
C HIS A 40 -0.83 -12.54 0.44
N VAL A 41 -1.51 -11.43 0.71
CA VAL A 41 -0.93 -10.09 0.75
C VAL A 41 -0.78 -9.65 2.19
N VAL A 42 0.39 -9.10 2.54
CA VAL A 42 0.66 -8.57 3.87
C VAL A 42 0.94 -7.07 3.76
N GLY A 43 0.18 -6.27 4.51
CA GLY A 43 0.45 -4.86 4.65
C GLY A 43 1.52 -4.63 5.73
N HIS A 44 2.63 -4.02 5.36
CA HIS A 44 3.75 -3.78 6.28
C HIS A 44 3.69 -2.42 6.92
N ALA A 45 3.36 -1.39 6.16
CA ALA A 45 3.33 -0.02 6.62
C ALA A 45 2.51 0.86 5.68
N ALA A 46 2.06 1.97 6.19
CA ALA A 46 1.49 3.03 5.37
C ALA A 46 2.09 4.35 5.84
N HIS A 47 2.46 5.19 4.88
CA HIS A 47 2.87 6.56 5.13
C HIS A 47 1.78 7.45 4.56
N VAL A 48 1.15 8.24 5.43
CA VAL A 48 -0.06 8.96 5.06
C VAL A 48 0.02 10.43 5.45
N ASN A 49 -0.47 11.27 4.56
CA ASN A 49 -0.75 12.67 4.88
C ASN A 49 -2.25 12.87 4.75
N LEU A 50 -2.95 12.86 5.88
CA LEU A 50 -4.41 12.94 5.89
C LEU A 50 -4.92 14.29 5.41
N ARG A 51 -4.21 15.36 5.71
CA ARG A 51 -4.60 16.71 5.29
C ARG A 51 -4.51 16.87 3.78
N ASP A 52 -3.40 16.42 3.20
CA ASP A 52 -3.19 16.53 1.75
C ASP A 52 -3.88 15.39 0.98
N GLY A 53 -4.36 14.37 1.69
CA GLY A 53 -5.04 13.26 1.07
C GLY A 53 -4.14 12.41 0.20
N LYS A 54 -3.02 11.97 0.75
CA LYS A 54 -2.04 11.10 0.07
C LYS A 54 -1.64 9.96 0.97
N ALA A 55 -1.49 8.78 0.40
CA ALA A 55 -1.01 7.61 1.13
C ALA A 55 -0.08 6.79 0.25
N PHE A 56 0.92 6.21 0.88
CA PHE A 56 1.90 5.33 0.25
C PHE A 56 1.94 4.07 1.10
N CYS A 57 1.41 2.97 0.57
CA CYS A 57 1.29 1.72 1.32
C CYS A 57 2.35 0.75 0.85
N PHE A 58 3.10 0.19 1.80
CA PHE A 58 4.14 -0.80 1.54
C PHE A 58 3.62 -2.18 1.91
N MET A 59 3.66 -3.11 0.96
CA MET A 59 3.10 -4.44 1.16
C MET A 59 3.88 -5.49 0.37
N SER A 60 3.64 -6.76 0.70
CA SER A 60 4.19 -7.88 -0.03
C SER A 60 3.08 -8.83 -0.47
N GLY A 61 3.30 -9.50 -1.57
CA GLY A 61 2.36 -10.46 -2.11
C GLY A 61 2.99 -11.29 -3.21
N PRO A 62 2.24 -12.28 -3.74
CA PRO A 62 2.76 -13.13 -4.80
C PRO A 62 3.00 -12.38 -6.11
N ASP A 63 2.15 -11.39 -6.42
CA ASP A 63 2.27 -10.59 -7.64
C ASP A 63 1.39 -9.34 -7.51
N ALA A 64 1.49 -8.44 -8.49
CA ALA A 64 0.71 -7.20 -8.51
C ALA A 64 -0.79 -7.47 -8.62
N GLU A 65 -1.18 -8.55 -9.29
CA GLU A 65 -2.58 -8.90 -9.45
C GLU A 65 -3.26 -9.20 -8.11
N ALA A 66 -2.53 -9.86 -7.20
CA ALA A 66 -3.03 -10.11 -5.84
C ALA A 66 -3.33 -8.80 -5.11
N ILE A 67 -2.47 -7.79 -5.29
CA ILE A 67 -2.67 -6.47 -4.69
C ILE A 67 -3.92 -5.79 -5.28
N ARG A 68 -4.12 -5.89 -6.60
CA ARG A 68 -5.32 -5.33 -7.26
C ARG A 68 -6.59 -6.00 -6.76
N LYS A 69 -6.58 -7.32 -6.65
CA LYS A 69 -7.73 -8.09 -6.15
C LYS A 69 -8.08 -7.71 -4.72
N MET A 70 -7.08 -7.52 -3.89
CA MET A 70 -7.27 -7.09 -2.51
C MET A 70 -7.98 -5.74 -2.45
N HIS A 71 -7.53 -4.76 -3.24
CA HIS A 71 -8.17 -3.46 -3.30
C HIS A 71 -9.61 -3.55 -3.82
N ALA A 72 -9.84 -4.38 -4.85
CA ALA A 72 -11.18 -4.58 -5.41
C ALA A 72 -12.13 -5.21 -4.39
N ALA A 73 -11.64 -6.09 -3.54
CA ALA A 73 -12.46 -6.79 -2.55
C ALA A 73 -13.11 -5.83 -1.54
N ILE A 74 -12.52 -4.68 -1.30
CA ILE A 74 -13.06 -3.68 -0.38
C ILE A 74 -13.41 -2.37 -1.09
N ASN A 75 -13.48 -2.39 -2.41
CA ASN A 75 -13.81 -1.22 -3.22
C ASN A 75 -12.88 -0.02 -2.94
N LEU A 76 -11.61 -0.29 -2.73
CA LEU A 76 -10.63 0.75 -2.46
C LEU A 76 -9.88 1.11 -3.74
N PRO A 77 -10.05 2.31 -4.26
CA PRO A 77 -9.31 2.73 -5.45
C PRO A 77 -7.84 3.02 -5.11
N PHE A 78 -6.99 2.86 -6.08
CA PHE A 78 -5.58 3.22 -5.98
C PHE A 78 -5.14 3.96 -7.24
N ASP A 79 -4.05 4.70 -7.13
CA ASP A 79 -3.48 5.44 -8.27
C ASP A 79 -2.46 4.59 -9.02
N SER A 80 -1.54 3.98 -8.30
CA SER A 80 -0.51 3.13 -8.88
C SER A 80 -0.11 2.00 -7.95
N ILE A 81 0.41 0.93 -8.54
CA ILE A 81 1.05 -0.18 -7.83
C ILE A 81 2.40 -0.39 -8.50
N THR A 82 3.47 -0.25 -7.73
CA THR A 82 4.85 -0.36 -8.25
C THR A 82 5.58 -1.46 -7.49
N GLU A 83 6.15 -2.41 -8.22
CA GLU A 83 7.02 -3.41 -7.62
C GLU A 83 8.33 -2.74 -7.21
N VAL A 84 8.78 -3.01 -5.99
CA VAL A 84 9.98 -2.38 -5.43
C VAL A 84 10.88 -3.42 -4.78
N LYS A 85 12.14 -3.06 -4.65
CA LYS A 85 13.11 -3.79 -3.82
C LYS A 85 13.20 -3.05 -2.50
N ARG A 86 13.00 -3.76 -1.40
CA ARG A 86 13.22 -3.16 -0.09
C ARG A 86 14.72 -3.07 0.16
N VAL A 87 15.21 -1.86 0.41
CA VAL A 87 16.62 -1.60 0.71
C VAL A 87 16.71 -0.79 1.98
N SER A 88 17.39 -1.32 2.98
CA SER A 88 17.67 -0.62 4.24
C SER A 88 19.08 -0.07 4.24
N GLY A 89 19.44 0.73 5.25
CA GLY A 89 20.80 1.20 5.39
C GLY A 89 21.83 0.07 5.48
N ALA A 90 21.44 -1.06 6.09
CA ALA A 90 22.31 -2.24 6.14
C ALA A 90 22.50 -2.85 4.76
N ASP A 91 21.44 -2.94 3.97
CA ASP A 91 21.50 -3.47 2.60
C ASP A 91 22.36 -2.59 1.70
N MET A 92 22.32 -1.28 1.91
CA MET A 92 23.12 -0.33 1.12
C MET A 92 24.61 -0.46 1.40
N ARG A 93 25.00 -0.92 2.58
CA ARG A 93 26.42 -1.11 2.93
C ARG A 93 26.97 -2.44 2.44
N ILE A 94 26.11 -3.39 2.11
CA ILE A 94 26.50 -4.70 1.59
C ILE A 94 26.00 -4.76 0.14
N PRO A 95 26.86 -5.03 -0.85
CA PRO A 95 26.41 -5.13 -2.25
C PRO A 95 25.26 -6.11 -2.39
N GLN A 96 24.16 -5.63 -2.98
CA GLN A 96 22.94 -6.42 -3.20
C GLN A 96 22.51 -6.29 -4.64
N PRO A 97 21.97 -7.35 -5.26
CA PRO A 97 21.33 -7.20 -6.54
C PRO A 97 20.03 -6.39 -6.36
N VAL A 98 19.92 -5.30 -7.12
CA VAL A 98 18.73 -4.44 -7.12
C VAL A 98 18.04 -4.60 -8.46
N ARG A 99 16.74 -4.81 -8.42
CA ARG A 99 15.93 -4.95 -9.64
C ARG A 99 15.65 -3.62 -10.28
#